data_acb15b91a1327521a8b220f17177b37b
#
_entry.id   acb15b91a1327521a8b220f17177b37b
#
_cell.length_a   1.000
_cell.length_b   1.000
_cell.length_c   1.000
_cell.angle_alpha   90.00
_cell.angle_beta   90.00
_cell.angle_gamma   90.00
#
_symmetry.space_group_name_H-M   'P 1'
#
loop_
_entity.id
_entity.type
_entity.pdbx_description
1 polymer ?
#
loop_
_entity_poly.entity_id
_entity_poly.type
_entity_poly.pdbx_seq_one_letter_code
_entity_poly.pdbx_strand_id
1 'polypeptide(L)'
;MKILFLITLITFSLSYPIFPTILTVSIPHGDKLKEGRVENTFVRFLQASGADLIVVHSWTNLKNIDELLENKVTGVIFQGTDNIDKSMDPYVNILKYIQSKVISIYNNSKGNKKIPILALGNDMVLLSHLASNNKEISKNKVITGPNKIKFAKDGISSWIFSELQKSDFQALENENICSNHLTNIIPKKVFESKLTNYYKIISTSQKDNDEYVSIMESNLYPIIGMSFHPEHIVFEENEMFNVPDSFEAIKTARFIGNSFVNYGRLYSHNEMTIEEKKDNKGKFNFIDPYGEFPVHVYGRYQYLFKKGN
;
A
#
# COMPACT_ATOMS: atom_id res chain seq x y z
N MET A 1 -23.81 38.22 -14.00
CA MET A 1 -24.09 36.96 -13.30
C MET A 1 -23.42 35.72 -13.90
N LYS A 2 -23.27 35.56 -15.22
CA LYS A 2 -22.62 34.40 -15.88
C LYS A 2 -21.10 34.36 -15.71
N ILE A 3 -20.40 35.49 -15.60
CA ILE A 3 -18.92 35.54 -15.43
C ILE A 3 -18.50 35.14 -14.03
N LEU A 4 -19.29 35.47 -12.99
CA LEU A 4 -18.98 35.10 -11.60
C LEU A 4 -19.05 33.56 -11.37
N PHE A 5 -19.94 32.86 -12.11
CA PHE A 5 -20.09 31.41 -12.04
C PHE A 5 -18.92 30.68 -12.68
N LEU A 6 -18.33 31.25 -13.74
CA LEU A 6 -17.17 30.69 -14.42
C LEU A 6 -15.89 30.79 -13.58
N ILE A 7 -15.73 31.92 -12.86
CA ILE A 7 -14.57 32.14 -11.97
C ILE A 7 -14.64 31.21 -10.76
N THR A 8 -15.83 30.93 -10.22
CA THR A 8 -16.00 30.00 -9.09
C THR A 8 -15.73 28.55 -9.52
N LEU A 9 -16.06 28.16 -10.73
CA LEU A 9 -15.72 26.82 -11.26
C LEU A 9 -14.21 26.64 -11.50
N ILE A 10 -13.50 27.69 -11.94
CA ILE A 10 -12.05 27.65 -12.17
C ILE A 10 -11.29 27.61 -10.85
N THR A 11 -11.76 28.28 -9.80
CA THR A 11 -11.11 28.22 -8.49
C THR A 11 -11.31 26.88 -7.76
N PHE A 12 -12.41 26.16 -8.02
CA PHE A 12 -12.62 24.82 -7.46
C PHE A 12 -11.75 23.74 -8.12
N SER A 13 -11.28 23.94 -9.36
CA SER A 13 -10.43 22.98 -10.08
C SER A 13 -8.96 23.02 -9.68
N LEU A 14 -8.54 24.00 -8.86
CA LEU A 14 -7.13 24.22 -8.51
C LEU A 14 -6.73 23.69 -7.13
N SER A 15 -7.62 22.98 -6.42
CA SER A 15 -7.36 22.57 -5.02
C SER A 15 -6.86 21.14 -4.84
N TYR A 16 -6.63 20.38 -5.91
CA TYR A 16 -6.08 19.04 -5.77
C TYR A 16 -4.55 19.07 -5.91
N PRO A 17 -3.80 18.36 -5.06
CA PRO A 17 -2.36 18.27 -5.20
C PRO A 17 -2.03 17.72 -6.60
N ILE A 18 -1.26 18.49 -7.36
CA ILE A 18 -0.87 18.15 -8.74
C ILE A 18 -0.10 16.83 -8.76
N PHE A 19 0.70 16.60 -7.70
CA PHE A 19 1.50 15.41 -7.51
C PHE A 19 1.32 14.86 -6.09
N PRO A 20 0.42 13.87 -5.90
CA PRO A 20 0.30 13.18 -4.62
C PRO A 20 1.63 12.59 -4.19
N THR A 21 1.91 12.67 -2.90
CA THR A 21 3.13 12.11 -2.34
C THR A 21 2.77 10.95 -1.43
N ILE A 22 3.27 9.76 -1.73
CA ILE A 22 3.02 8.54 -0.98
C ILE A 22 4.22 8.23 -0.08
N LEU A 23 3.96 7.88 1.17
CA LEU A 23 4.98 7.41 2.10
C LEU A 23 5.07 5.89 2.07
N THR A 24 6.28 5.37 2.05
CA THR A 24 6.55 3.94 2.31
C THR A 24 7.65 3.76 3.34
N VAL A 25 7.75 2.55 3.88
CA VAL A 25 8.82 2.13 4.78
C VAL A 25 9.74 1.18 4.03
N SER A 26 11.06 1.42 4.07
CA SER A 26 12.01 0.47 3.49
C SER A 26 12.01 -0.85 4.25
N ILE A 27 11.98 -1.97 3.53
CA ILE A 27 12.14 -3.30 4.11
C ILE A 27 13.57 -3.46 4.58
N PRO A 28 13.82 -3.98 5.79
CA PRO A 28 15.17 -4.29 6.27
C PRO A 28 15.93 -5.21 5.31
N HIS A 29 17.19 -4.87 5.04
CA HIS A 29 18.07 -5.62 4.14
C HIS A 29 19.48 -5.67 4.73
N GLY A 30 20.24 -6.75 4.53
CA GLY A 30 21.62 -6.87 5.02
C GLY A 30 21.71 -6.65 6.54
N ASP A 31 22.44 -5.60 6.98
CA ASP A 31 22.39 -5.13 8.37
C ASP A 31 21.01 -4.48 8.64
N LYS A 32 20.09 -5.25 9.19
CA LYS A 32 18.67 -4.92 9.37
C LYS A 32 18.41 -3.63 10.17
N LEU A 33 19.38 -3.15 10.91
CA LEU A 33 19.29 -1.90 11.68
C LEU A 33 19.80 -0.69 10.89
N LYS A 34 20.51 -0.91 9.79
CA LYS A 34 21.22 0.16 9.06
C LYS A 34 20.97 0.13 7.56
N GLU A 35 20.42 -0.94 7.02
CA GLU A 35 20.17 -1.09 5.60
C GLU A 35 18.71 -1.37 5.33
N GLY A 36 18.19 -0.76 4.28
CA GLY A 36 16.80 -0.95 3.85
C GLY A 36 16.69 -0.95 2.34
N ARG A 37 15.64 -1.58 1.82
CA ARG A 37 15.36 -1.65 0.38
C ARG A 37 13.92 -1.24 0.05
N VAL A 38 13.74 -0.75 -1.17
CA VAL A 38 12.44 -0.56 -1.80
C VAL A 38 12.51 -1.17 -3.19
N GLU A 39 11.52 -1.96 -3.56
CA GLU A 39 11.48 -2.62 -4.88
C GLU A 39 11.15 -1.63 -6.00
N ASN A 40 11.85 -1.75 -7.12
CA ASN A 40 11.66 -0.85 -8.26
C ASN A 40 10.27 -1.01 -8.92
N THR A 41 9.73 -2.23 -8.96
CA THR A 41 8.38 -2.49 -9.45
C THR A 41 7.34 -1.69 -8.69
N PHE A 42 7.49 -1.64 -7.36
CA PHE A 42 6.67 -0.86 -6.45
C PHE A 42 6.78 0.66 -6.69
N VAL A 43 8.00 1.17 -6.87
CA VAL A 43 8.24 2.59 -7.19
C VAL A 43 7.55 2.96 -8.50
N ARG A 44 7.78 2.16 -9.55
CA ARG A 44 7.17 2.38 -10.87
C ARG A 44 5.64 2.31 -10.84
N PHE A 45 5.08 1.41 -10.05
CA PHE A 45 3.64 1.27 -9.88
C PHE A 45 3.00 2.56 -9.35
N LEU A 46 3.59 3.19 -8.34
CA LEU A 46 3.11 4.44 -7.79
C LEU A 46 3.33 5.63 -8.74
N GLN A 47 4.49 5.69 -9.37
CA GLN A 47 4.79 6.74 -10.37
C GLN A 47 3.87 6.66 -11.58
N ALA A 48 3.55 5.45 -12.08
CA ALA A 48 2.59 5.25 -13.15
C ALA A 48 1.16 5.65 -12.76
N SER A 49 0.86 5.68 -11.46
CA SER A 49 -0.41 6.20 -10.91
C SER A 49 -0.35 7.71 -10.62
N GLY A 50 0.73 8.40 -11.00
CA GLY A 50 0.89 9.84 -10.85
C GLY A 50 1.25 10.29 -9.43
N ALA A 51 1.98 9.48 -8.66
CA ALA A 51 2.44 9.82 -7.32
C ALA A 51 3.96 9.84 -7.21
N ASP A 52 4.48 10.72 -6.37
CA ASP A 52 5.86 10.68 -5.89
C ASP A 52 5.98 9.80 -4.65
N LEU A 53 7.17 9.28 -4.40
CA LEU A 53 7.43 8.39 -3.27
C LEU A 53 8.45 8.99 -2.30
N ILE A 54 8.10 9.02 -1.02
CA ILE A 54 9.00 9.28 0.10
C ILE A 54 9.24 7.98 0.85
N VAL A 55 10.50 7.68 1.13
CA VAL A 55 10.92 6.51 1.89
C VAL A 55 11.34 6.93 3.30
N VAL A 56 10.74 6.29 4.30
CA VAL A 56 11.22 6.31 5.68
C VAL A 56 11.79 4.94 6.05
N HIS A 57 12.63 4.91 7.06
CA HIS A 57 13.35 3.72 7.49
C HIS A 57 13.04 3.39 8.95
N SER A 58 13.34 2.18 9.38
CA SER A 58 13.22 1.77 10.78
C SER A 58 14.01 2.66 11.76
N TRP A 59 14.98 3.41 11.26
CA TRP A 59 15.80 4.37 12.01
C TRP A 59 15.44 5.85 11.78
N THR A 60 14.37 6.13 11.03
CA THR A 60 13.92 7.51 10.80
C THR A 60 13.38 8.12 12.11
N ASN A 61 13.71 9.40 12.34
CA ASN A 61 13.21 10.12 13.50
C ASN A 61 11.67 10.26 13.43
N LEU A 62 10.98 9.89 14.51
CA LEU A 62 9.52 9.90 14.57
C LEU A 62 8.91 11.30 14.33
N LYS A 63 9.60 12.38 14.74
CA LYS A 63 9.13 13.75 14.46
C LYS A 63 9.09 14.06 12.96
N ASN A 64 10.02 13.49 12.19
CA ASN A 64 10.00 13.63 10.74
C ASN A 64 8.81 12.88 10.12
N ILE A 65 8.47 11.71 10.66
CA ILE A 65 7.30 10.94 10.24
C ILE A 65 6.00 11.70 10.57
N ASP A 66 5.93 12.33 11.73
CA ASP A 66 4.79 13.17 12.12
C ASP A 66 4.59 14.33 11.15
N GLU A 67 5.65 15.06 10.82
CA GLU A 67 5.60 16.18 9.87
C GLU A 67 5.10 15.72 8.48
N LEU A 68 5.59 14.57 8.01
CA LEU A 68 5.16 13.98 6.73
C LEU A 68 3.67 13.65 6.75
N LEU A 69 3.21 12.92 7.77
CA LEU A 69 1.82 12.46 7.86
C LEU A 69 0.84 13.63 8.10
N GLU A 70 1.24 14.61 8.88
CA GLU A 70 0.35 15.73 9.19
C GLU A 70 0.19 16.70 8.02
N ASN A 71 1.23 16.90 7.19
CA ASN A 71 1.24 18.06 6.29
C ASN A 71 1.60 17.74 4.84
N LYS A 72 2.24 16.59 4.53
CA LYS A 72 2.93 16.44 3.26
C LYS A 72 2.49 15.24 2.43
N VAL A 73 2.16 14.10 3.06
CA VAL A 73 1.83 12.88 2.31
C VAL A 73 0.33 12.70 2.16
N THR A 74 -0.06 12.19 1.01
CA THR A 74 -1.46 11.94 0.65
C THR A 74 -1.89 10.51 0.91
N GLY A 75 -0.95 9.59 1.15
CA GLY A 75 -1.23 8.19 1.43
C GLY A 75 0.00 7.47 1.94
N VAL A 76 -0.20 6.27 2.47
CA VAL A 76 0.85 5.38 2.96
C VAL A 76 0.69 4.01 2.31
N ILE A 77 1.79 3.42 1.86
CA ILE A 77 1.76 2.06 1.32
C ILE A 77 2.89 1.24 1.93
N PHE A 78 2.58 0.03 2.36
CA PHE A 78 3.54 -0.97 2.82
C PHE A 78 3.69 -2.02 1.74
N GLN A 79 4.93 -2.19 1.26
CA GLN A 79 5.21 -2.93 0.02
C GLN A 79 5.20 -4.45 0.16
N GLY A 80 5.06 -4.98 1.38
CA GLY A 80 5.10 -6.41 1.67
C GLY A 80 6.51 -6.93 1.99
N THR A 81 6.68 -7.52 3.16
CA THR A 81 7.93 -8.17 3.57
C THR A 81 8.00 -9.60 3.05
N ASP A 82 9.23 -10.14 2.84
CA ASP A 82 9.40 -11.54 2.42
C ASP A 82 8.95 -12.52 3.51
N ASN A 83 9.13 -12.16 4.78
CA ASN A 83 8.72 -12.97 5.92
C ASN A 83 8.40 -12.11 7.15
N ILE A 84 7.78 -12.74 8.15
CA ILE A 84 7.41 -12.11 9.43
C ILE A 84 8.14 -12.84 10.56
N ASP A 85 9.33 -12.40 10.91
CA ASP A 85 10.11 -12.93 12.03
C ASP A 85 10.50 -11.82 13.02
N LYS A 86 11.10 -12.20 14.16
CA LYS A 86 11.53 -11.24 15.20
C LYS A 86 12.57 -10.24 14.72
N SER A 87 13.35 -10.55 13.68
CA SER A 87 14.33 -9.64 13.13
C SER A 87 13.70 -8.44 12.45
N MET A 88 12.40 -8.50 12.19
CA MET A 88 11.59 -7.42 11.62
C MET A 88 11.02 -6.46 12.68
N ASP A 89 11.27 -6.66 13.98
CA ASP A 89 10.69 -5.81 15.04
C ASP A 89 10.92 -4.30 14.82
N PRO A 90 12.10 -3.80 14.38
CA PRO A 90 12.28 -2.38 14.10
C PRO A 90 11.35 -1.87 12.98
N TYR A 91 11.17 -2.66 11.91
CA TYR A 91 10.25 -2.37 10.83
C TYR A 91 8.79 -2.37 11.32
N VAL A 92 8.39 -3.41 12.04
CA VAL A 92 7.03 -3.54 12.60
C VAL A 92 6.69 -2.37 13.53
N ASN A 93 7.66 -1.89 14.33
CA ASN A 93 7.46 -0.75 15.22
C ASN A 93 7.17 0.54 14.44
N ILE A 94 7.84 0.78 13.31
CA ILE A 94 7.55 1.93 12.44
C ILE A 94 6.18 1.79 11.78
N LEU A 95 5.82 0.62 11.28
CA LEU A 95 4.47 0.38 10.72
C LEU A 95 3.39 0.68 11.76
N LYS A 96 3.57 0.17 12.99
CA LYS A 96 2.67 0.43 14.14
C LYS A 96 2.54 1.92 14.43
N TYR A 97 3.68 2.63 14.46
CA TYR A 97 3.68 4.06 14.71
C TYR A 97 2.89 4.82 13.64
N ILE A 98 3.19 4.56 12.37
CA ILE A 98 2.52 5.19 11.23
C ILE A 98 1.01 4.91 11.26
N GLN A 99 0.60 3.65 11.45
CA GLN A 99 -0.80 3.28 11.54
C GLN A 99 -1.51 4.04 12.68
N SER A 100 -0.91 4.07 13.87
CA SER A 100 -1.47 4.76 15.03
C SER A 100 -1.59 6.26 14.80
N LYS A 101 -0.59 6.87 14.15
CA LYS A 101 -0.60 8.31 13.81
C LYS A 101 -1.66 8.64 12.78
N VAL A 102 -1.81 7.85 11.73
CA VAL A 102 -2.88 8.03 10.71
C VAL A 102 -4.26 7.92 11.36
N ILE A 103 -4.48 6.94 12.24
CA ILE A 103 -5.72 6.80 13.01
C ILE A 103 -5.97 8.05 13.88
N SER A 104 -4.93 8.55 14.56
CA SER A 104 -5.02 9.77 15.36
C SER A 104 -5.40 11.00 14.53
N ILE A 105 -4.78 11.19 13.36
CA ILE A 105 -5.10 12.28 12.42
C ILE A 105 -6.58 12.20 11.98
N TYR A 106 -7.05 11.00 11.61
CA TYR A 106 -8.43 10.76 11.24
C TYR A 106 -9.40 11.15 12.37
N ASN A 107 -9.15 10.65 13.58
CA ASN A 107 -10.00 10.92 14.75
C ASN A 107 -10.00 12.41 15.14
N ASN A 108 -8.84 13.06 15.18
CA ASN A 108 -8.70 14.49 15.50
C ASN A 108 -9.40 15.39 14.49
N SER A 109 -9.41 14.99 13.22
CA SER A 109 -10.13 15.71 12.16
C SER A 109 -11.62 15.33 12.08
N LYS A 110 -12.12 14.45 12.96
CA LYS A 110 -13.48 13.90 12.92
C LYS A 110 -13.81 13.26 11.56
N GLY A 111 -12.83 12.59 10.97
CA GLY A 111 -12.96 11.92 9.67
C GLY A 111 -12.88 12.84 8.44
N ASN A 112 -12.62 14.12 8.61
CA ASN A 112 -12.49 15.05 7.48
C ASN A 112 -11.17 14.85 6.73
N LYS A 113 -10.08 14.51 7.44
CA LYS A 113 -8.78 14.22 6.84
C LYS A 113 -8.54 12.71 6.81
N LYS A 114 -8.38 12.15 5.61
CA LYS A 114 -8.23 10.71 5.40
C LYS A 114 -6.93 10.45 4.65
N ILE A 115 -5.96 9.89 5.33
CA ILE A 115 -4.73 9.38 4.74
C ILE A 115 -4.93 7.88 4.55
N PRO A 116 -5.10 7.36 3.31
CA PRO A 116 -5.30 5.93 3.11
C PRO A 116 -4.01 5.15 3.40
N ILE A 117 -4.18 3.94 3.95
CA ILE A 117 -3.11 2.95 4.07
C ILE A 117 -3.45 1.77 3.18
N LEU A 118 -2.53 1.37 2.31
CA LEU A 118 -2.55 0.12 1.56
C LEU A 118 -1.38 -0.75 2.02
N ALA A 119 -1.66 -1.98 2.47
CA ALA A 119 -0.64 -2.95 2.83
C ALA A 119 -0.70 -4.15 1.90
N LEU A 120 0.43 -4.52 1.30
CA LEU A 120 0.55 -5.60 0.34
C LEU A 120 1.20 -6.84 0.96
N GLY A 121 0.90 -8.01 0.42
CA GLY A 121 1.54 -9.25 0.80
C GLY A 121 1.49 -9.53 2.31
N ASN A 122 2.63 -9.88 2.88
CA ASN A 122 2.75 -10.18 4.32
C ASN A 122 2.50 -8.94 5.21
N ASP A 123 2.59 -7.71 4.70
CA ASP A 123 2.30 -6.51 5.50
C ASP A 123 0.79 -6.37 5.78
N MET A 124 -0.09 -6.97 4.96
CA MET A 124 -1.51 -7.15 5.34
C MET A 124 -1.65 -7.96 6.63
N VAL A 125 -0.86 -9.02 6.78
CA VAL A 125 -0.86 -9.85 7.98
C VAL A 125 -0.32 -9.06 9.19
N LEU A 126 0.75 -8.28 8.99
CA LEU A 126 1.28 -7.39 10.04
C LEU A 126 0.25 -6.37 10.51
N LEU A 127 -0.48 -5.71 9.61
CA LEU A 127 -1.57 -4.80 10.00
C LEU A 127 -2.62 -5.49 10.88
N SER A 128 -2.95 -6.72 10.58
CA SER A 128 -3.90 -7.52 11.37
C SER A 128 -3.36 -7.83 12.77
N HIS A 129 -2.08 -8.18 12.87
CA HIS A 129 -1.41 -8.38 14.16
C HIS A 129 -1.40 -7.10 15.01
N LEU A 130 -1.13 -5.95 14.37
CA LEU A 130 -1.09 -4.65 15.05
C LEU A 130 -2.47 -4.25 15.59
N ALA A 131 -3.52 -4.43 14.79
CA ALA A 131 -4.88 -4.05 15.17
C ALA A 131 -5.43 -4.92 16.32
N SER A 132 -5.18 -6.23 16.28
CA SER A 132 -5.69 -7.18 17.28
C SER A 132 -4.75 -7.41 18.44
N ASN A 133 -3.52 -6.91 18.37
CA ASN A 133 -2.41 -7.24 19.29
C ASN A 133 -2.22 -8.76 19.48
N ASN A 134 -2.47 -9.53 18.44
CA ASN A 134 -2.47 -10.99 18.47
C ASN A 134 -1.75 -11.56 17.23
N LYS A 135 -0.65 -12.28 17.44
CA LYS A 135 0.13 -12.94 16.38
C LYS A 135 -0.45 -14.30 15.95
N GLU A 136 -1.36 -14.89 16.73
CA GLU A 136 -1.97 -16.19 16.44
C GLU A 136 -3.09 -16.15 15.40
N ILE A 137 -3.31 -15.01 14.78
CA ILE A 137 -4.32 -14.84 13.73
C ILE A 137 -3.83 -15.31 12.35
N SER A 138 -2.54 -15.54 12.19
CA SER A 138 -1.94 -15.99 10.94
C SER A 138 -1.41 -17.42 11.05
N LYS A 139 -1.35 -18.08 9.89
CA LYS A 139 -0.78 -19.41 9.69
C LYS A 139 0.39 -19.31 8.74
N ASN A 140 1.52 -19.94 9.09
CA ASN A 140 2.64 -20.06 8.16
C ASN A 140 2.21 -20.98 7.00
N LYS A 141 2.12 -20.41 5.82
CA LYS A 141 1.83 -21.11 4.56
C LYS A 141 2.36 -20.30 3.38
N VAL A 142 3.29 -20.90 2.64
CA VAL A 142 3.84 -20.26 1.44
C VAL A 142 2.81 -20.35 0.30
N ILE A 143 2.52 -19.21 -0.30
CA ILE A 143 1.69 -19.09 -1.51
C ILE A 143 2.43 -18.24 -2.51
N THR A 144 2.72 -18.80 -3.67
CA THR A 144 3.40 -18.12 -4.78
C THR A 144 2.60 -18.28 -6.07
N GLY A 145 2.80 -17.34 -6.99
CA GLY A 145 2.20 -17.34 -8.33
C GLY A 145 0.78 -16.82 -8.39
N PRO A 146 0.16 -16.93 -9.58
CA PRO A 146 -1.14 -16.33 -9.85
C PRO A 146 -2.27 -17.07 -9.15
N ASN A 147 -3.25 -16.31 -8.69
CA ASN A 147 -4.47 -16.82 -8.08
C ASN A 147 -5.66 -15.94 -8.44
N LYS A 148 -6.86 -16.43 -8.21
CA LYS A 148 -8.10 -15.68 -8.29
C LYS A 148 -8.65 -15.40 -6.90
N ILE A 149 -9.49 -14.40 -6.79
CA ILE A 149 -10.16 -14.04 -5.55
C ILE A 149 -11.67 -14.27 -5.67
N LYS A 150 -12.34 -14.40 -4.55
CA LYS A 150 -13.81 -14.48 -4.47
C LYS A 150 -14.29 -13.33 -3.58
N PHE A 151 -15.06 -12.41 -4.15
CA PHE A 151 -15.60 -11.29 -3.38
C PHE A 151 -16.62 -11.73 -2.34
N ALA A 152 -16.57 -11.12 -1.17
CA ALA A 152 -17.68 -11.18 -0.20
C ALA A 152 -18.89 -10.41 -0.75
N LYS A 153 -20.08 -10.68 -0.20
CA LYS A 153 -21.33 -10.05 -0.67
C LYS A 153 -21.25 -8.53 -0.74
N ASP A 154 -20.58 -7.90 0.23
CA ASP A 154 -20.41 -6.45 0.32
C ASP A 154 -19.03 -5.98 -0.14
N GLY A 155 -18.20 -6.87 -0.67
CA GLY A 155 -16.82 -6.57 -1.10
C GLY A 155 -16.75 -5.56 -2.25
N ILE A 156 -17.77 -5.53 -3.10
CA ILE A 156 -17.89 -4.58 -4.22
C ILE A 156 -18.00 -3.13 -3.74
N SER A 157 -18.48 -2.89 -2.50
CA SER A 157 -18.62 -1.55 -1.92
C SER A 157 -17.33 -1.02 -1.28
N SER A 158 -16.21 -1.72 -1.39
CA SER A 158 -14.90 -1.23 -0.94
C SER A 158 -14.50 0.04 -1.67
N TRP A 159 -13.95 1.02 -0.93
CA TRP A 159 -13.56 2.31 -1.51
C TRP A 159 -12.53 2.19 -2.64
N ILE A 160 -11.66 1.17 -2.59
CA ILE A 160 -10.64 0.99 -3.63
C ILE A 160 -11.22 0.41 -4.93
N PHE A 161 -12.38 -0.22 -4.86
CA PHE A 161 -13.07 -0.82 -6.01
C PHE A 161 -14.33 -0.06 -6.44
N SER A 162 -14.62 1.10 -5.85
CA SER A 162 -15.86 1.86 -6.08
C SER A 162 -16.13 2.22 -7.54
N GLU A 163 -15.07 2.35 -8.35
CA GLU A 163 -15.17 2.68 -9.79
C GLU A 163 -14.80 1.50 -10.70
N LEU A 164 -14.57 0.30 -10.13
CA LEU A 164 -14.23 -0.88 -10.90
C LEU A 164 -15.44 -1.36 -11.73
N GLN A 165 -15.21 -1.68 -12.99
CA GLN A 165 -16.29 -2.16 -13.86
C GLN A 165 -16.68 -3.61 -13.53
N LYS A 166 -17.92 -3.99 -13.87
CA LYS A 166 -18.42 -5.35 -13.64
C LYS A 166 -17.57 -6.43 -14.31
N SER A 167 -17.05 -6.15 -15.51
CA SER A 167 -16.16 -7.07 -16.23
C SER A 167 -14.87 -7.34 -15.46
N ASP A 168 -14.31 -6.33 -14.78
CA ASP A 168 -13.08 -6.45 -14.04
C ASP A 168 -13.27 -7.24 -12.73
N PHE A 169 -14.44 -7.08 -12.07
CA PHE A 169 -14.83 -7.96 -10.97
C PHE A 169 -14.93 -9.41 -11.41
N GLN A 170 -15.53 -9.66 -12.59
CA GLN A 170 -15.64 -11.01 -13.15
C GLN A 170 -14.28 -11.61 -13.49
N ALA A 171 -13.33 -10.81 -14.02
CA ALA A 171 -11.97 -11.27 -14.27
C ALA A 171 -11.25 -11.66 -12.98
N LEU A 172 -11.33 -10.84 -11.93
CA LEU A 172 -10.75 -11.14 -10.61
C LEU A 172 -11.30 -12.44 -9.99
N GLU A 173 -12.58 -12.77 -10.22
CA GLU A 173 -13.22 -13.98 -9.68
C GLU A 173 -12.98 -15.24 -10.52
N ASN A 174 -12.79 -15.10 -11.83
CA ASN A 174 -12.75 -16.25 -12.72
C ASN A 174 -11.36 -16.58 -13.24
N GLU A 175 -10.43 -15.60 -13.24
CA GLU A 175 -9.09 -15.72 -13.79
C GLU A 175 -8.02 -15.65 -12.70
N ASN A 176 -6.90 -16.33 -12.90
CA ASN A 176 -5.76 -16.28 -12.00
C ASN A 176 -4.91 -15.05 -12.28
N ILE A 177 -5.38 -13.87 -11.89
CA ILE A 177 -4.75 -12.57 -12.21
C ILE A 177 -4.18 -11.83 -10.99
N CYS A 178 -4.24 -12.43 -9.79
CA CYS A 178 -3.63 -11.86 -8.59
C CYS A 178 -2.28 -12.51 -8.32
N SER A 179 -1.17 -11.77 -8.42
CA SER A 179 0.18 -12.28 -8.15
C SER A 179 0.45 -12.38 -6.65
N ASN A 180 0.66 -13.59 -6.13
CA ASN A 180 0.93 -13.81 -4.72
C ASN A 180 2.40 -14.15 -4.46
N HIS A 181 2.92 -13.60 -3.36
CA HIS A 181 4.21 -13.95 -2.77
C HIS A 181 4.12 -13.86 -1.25
N LEU A 182 3.53 -14.88 -0.62
CA LEU A 182 3.22 -14.91 0.81
C LEU A 182 3.99 -16.00 1.52
N THR A 183 4.35 -15.75 2.75
CA THR A 183 4.82 -16.77 3.72
C THR A 183 3.82 -17.02 4.84
N ASN A 184 2.85 -16.11 5.00
CA ASN A 184 1.81 -16.20 6.00
C ASN A 184 0.45 -15.87 5.40
N ILE A 185 -0.58 -16.57 5.83
CA ILE A 185 -1.98 -16.32 5.47
C ILE A 185 -2.82 -16.03 6.72
N ILE A 186 -3.93 -15.36 6.54
CA ILE A 186 -4.98 -15.23 7.56
C ILE A 186 -6.12 -16.19 7.15
N PRO A 187 -6.26 -17.36 7.81
CA PRO A 187 -7.36 -18.26 7.51
C PRO A 187 -8.71 -17.57 7.76
N LYS A 188 -9.67 -17.73 6.84
CA LYS A 188 -11.00 -17.08 6.94
C LYS A 188 -11.68 -17.32 8.28
N LYS A 189 -11.69 -18.57 8.77
CA LYS A 189 -12.29 -18.92 10.07
C LYS A 189 -11.65 -18.18 11.24
N VAL A 190 -10.33 -17.95 11.20
CA VAL A 190 -9.61 -17.19 12.22
C VAL A 190 -9.98 -15.72 12.13
N PHE A 191 -10.06 -15.17 10.93
CA PHE A 191 -10.50 -13.79 10.72
C PHE A 191 -11.91 -13.58 11.30
N GLU A 192 -12.86 -14.42 10.93
CA GLU A 192 -14.26 -14.36 11.39
C GLU A 192 -14.40 -14.41 12.92
N SER A 193 -13.50 -15.10 13.61
CA SER A 193 -13.52 -15.22 15.07
C SER A 193 -12.76 -14.11 15.83
N LYS A 194 -11.74 -13.48 15.20
CA LYS A 194 -10.80 -12.60 15.93
C LYS A 194 -10.66 -11.19 15.35
N LEU A 195 -11.03 -10.95 14.11
CA LEU A 195 -10.72 -9.72 13.39
C LEU A 195 -11.93 -8.88 12.97
N THR A 196 -13.13 -9.40 13.04
CA THR A 196 -14.36 -8.73 12.57
C THR A 196 -14.66 -7.41 13.26
N ASN A 197 -14.14 -7.19 14.47
CA ASN A 197 -14.25 -5.90 15.17
C ASN A 197 -13.37 -4.80 14.53
N TYR A 198 -12.34 -5.16 13.80
CA TYR A 198 -11.35 -4.24 13.22
C TYR A 198 -11.50 -4.10 11.71
N TYR A 199 -11.78 -5.22 11.05
CA TYR A 199 -11.80 -5.32 9.58
C TYR A 199 -13.01 -6.14 9.11
N LYS A 200 -13.44 -5.84 7.87
CA LYS A 200 -14.35 -6.67 7.08
C LYS A 200 -13.57 -7.42 5.99
N ILE A 201 -14.03 -8.61 5.64
CA ILE A 201 -13.52 -9.37 4.50
C ILE A 201 -14.09 -8.74 3.22
N ILE A 202 -13.20 -8.32 2.32
CA ILE A 202 -13.57 -7.86 0.98
C ILE A 202 -13.55 -9.04 0.01
N SER A 203 -12.51 -9.88 0.10
CA SER A 203 -12.41 -11.09 -0.70
C SER A 203 -11.62 -12.19 0.00
N THR A 204 -11.81 -13.41 -0.46
CA THR A 204 -11.06 -14.61 -0.06
C THR A 204 -10.41 -15.25 -1.26
N SER A 205 -9.42 -16.09 -1.02
CA SER A 205 -8.81 -17.00 -1.99
C SER A 205 -8.74 -18.39 -1.43
N GLN A 206 -8.54 -19.37 -2.31
CA GLN A 206 -8.41 -20.78 -1.96
C GLN A 206 -7.03 -21.29 -2.40
N LYS A 207 -6.35 -21.99 -1.50
CA LYS A 207 -5.15 -22.77 -1.82
C LYS A 207 -5.21 -24.11 -1.12
N ASP A 208 -5.28 -25.18 -1.89
CA ASP A 208 -5.54 -26.54 -1.40
C ASP A 208 -6.85 -26.56 -0.58
N ASN A 209 -6.79 -26.98 0.69
CA ASN A 209 -7.93 -27.00 1.61
C ASN A 209 -8.05 -25.74 2.49
N ASP A 210 -7.20 -24.72 2.30
CA ASP A 210 -7.22 -23.49 3.08
C ASP A 210 -7.94 -22.37 2.31
N GLU A 211 -9.08 -21.91 2.84
CA GLU A 211 -9.66 -20.63 2.45
C GLU A 211 -9.07 -19.53 3.33
N TYR A 212 -8.49 -18.51 2.71
CA TYR A 212 -7.82 -17.40 3.39
C TYR A 212 -8.29 -16.04 2.90
N VAL A 213 -8.13 -15.02 3.74
CA VAL A 213 -8.48 -13.63 3.39
C VAL A 213 -7.49 -13.11 2.37
N SER A 214 -8.00 -12.66 1.23
CA SER A 214 -7.20 -12.07 0.16
C SER A 214 -7.19 -10.55 0.20
N ILE A 215 -8.33 -9.95 0.56
CA ILE A 215 -8.46 -8.51 0.78
C ILE A 215 -9.28 -8.28 2.02
N MET A 216 -8.80 -7.39 2.88
CA MET A 216 -9.53 -6.88 4.04
C MET A 216 -9.53 -5.36 4.07
N GLU A 217 -10.58 -4.77 4.62
CA GLU A 217 -10.72 -3.32 4.77
C GLU A 217 -11.14 -2.98 6.21
N SER A 218 -10.56 -1.93 6.78
CA SER A 218 -10.94 -1.50 8.13
C SER A 218 -12.40 -1.04 8.19
N ASN A 219 -13.07 -1.37 9.29
CA ASN A 219 -14.46 -0.96 9.51
C ASN A 219 -14.62 0.56 9.68
N LEU A 220 -13.58 1.27 10.10
CA LEU A 220 -13.65 2.68 10.50
C LEU A 220 -12.70 3.59 9.71
N TYR A 221 -11.55 3.10 9.30
CA TYR A 221 -10.47 3.90 8.75
C TYR A 221 -10.21 3.56 7.28
N PRO A 222 -9.62 4.46 6.49
CA PRO A 222 -9.25 4.17 5.10
C PRO A 222 -8.00 3.27 5.04
N ILE A 223 -8.08 2.09 5.63
CA ILE A 223 -7.00 1.10 5.70
C ILE A 223 -7.46 -0.16 5.01
N ILE A 224 -6.67 -0.62 4.03
CA ILE A 224 -6.92 -1.84 3.28
C ILE A 224 -5.66 -2.69 3.22
N GLY A 225 -5.81 -3.99 3.30
CA GLY A 225 -4.74 -4.96 3.10
C GLY A 225 -5.08 -5.90 1.94
N MET A 226 -4.09 -6.21 1.10
CA MET A 226 -4.17 -7.16 -0.01
C MET A 226 -3.09 -8.21 0.14
N SER A 227 -3.44 -9.49 0.03
CA SER A 227 -2.49 -10.60 0.09
C SER A 227 -1.61 -10.71 -1.14
N PHE A 228 -1.96 -10.08 -2.25
CA PHE A 228 -1.25 -10.13 -3.52
C PHE A 228 -0.56 -8.81 -3.85
N HIS A 229 0.26 -8.83 -4.89
CA HIS A 229 1.17 -7.78 -5.33
C HIS A 229 0.76 -7.25 -6.71
N PRO A 230 -0.11 -6.22 -6.81
CA PRO A 230 -0.51 -5.65 -8.10
C PRO A 230 0.66 -4.99 -8.83
N GLU A 231 1.68 -4.49 -8.11
CA GLU A 231 2.87 -3.87 -8.69
C GLU A 231 3.73 -4.87 -9.49
N HIS A 232 3.75 -6.14 -9.10
CA HIS A 232 4.47 -7.18 -9.85
C HIS A 232 3.82 -7.40 -11.22
N ILE A 233 2.49 -7.38 -11.30
CA ILE A 233 1.74 -7.66 -12.52
C ILE A 233 2.11 -6.68 -13.66
N VAL A 234 2.40 -5.44 -13.32
CA VAL A 234 2.66 -4.39 -14.33
C VAL A 234 4.14 -4.29 -14.70
N PHE A 235 5.05 -4.58 -13.76
CA PHE A 235 6.46 -4.21 -13.87
C PHE A 235 7.46 -5.33 -13.57
N GLU A 236 7.01 -6.52 -13.16
CA GLU A 236 7.90 -7.65 -12.91
C GLU A 236 8.08 -8.48 -14.19
N GLU A 237 9.31 -8.66 -14.61
CA GLU A 237 9.66 -9.49 -15.77
C GLU A 237 10.27 -10.84 -15.36
N ASN A 238 10.22 -11.18 -14.07
CA ASN A 238 10.89 -12.34 -13.54
C ASN A 238 10.06 -13.62 -13.72
N GLU A 239 10.44 -14.48 -14.64
CA GLU A 239 9.80 -15.78 -14.90
C GLU A 239 9.69 -16.68 -13.65
N MET A 240 10.59 -16.49 -12.66
CA MET A 240 10.62 -17.26 -11.43
C MET A 240 9.35 -17.11 -10.58
N PHE A 241 8.61 -16.00 -10.73
CA PHE A 241 7.40 -15.70 -9.96
C PHE A 241 6.10 -16.03 -10.68
N ASN A 242 6.18 -16.46 -11.95
CA ASN A 242 4.99 -16.76 -12.76
C ASN A 242 3.92 -15.67 -12.63
N VAL A 243 4.30 -14.42 -12.91
CA VAL A 243 3.43 -13.26 -12.78
C VAL A 243 2.43 -13.24 -13.95
N PRO A 244 1.13 -13.03 -13.70
CA PRO A 244 0.14 -12.97 -14.77
C PRO A 244 0.34 -11.70 -15.62
N ASP A 245 0.29 -11.85 -16.95
CA ASP A 245 0.56 -10.80 -17.94
C ASP A 245 -0.64 -10.51 -18.87
N SER A 246 -1.82 -11.06 -18.56
CA SER A 246 -3.02 -10.80 -19.36
C SER A 246 -3.44 -9.34 -19.32
N PHE A 247 -4.19 -8.91 -20.34
CA PHE A 247 -4.74 -7.55 -20.40
C PHE A 247 -5.58 -7.22 -19.15
N GLU A 248 -6.41 -8.16 -18.69
CA GLU A 248 -7.24 -8.03 -17.50
C GLU A 248 -6.41 -7.91 -16.23
N ALA A 249 -5.32 -8.67 -16.13
CA ALA A 249 -4.39 -8.60 -15.00
C ALA A 249 -3.74 -7.21 -14.92
N ILE A 250 -3.15 -6.74 -16.02
CA ILE A 250 -2.49 -5.44 -16.10
C ILE A 250 -3.48 -4.30 -15.86
N LYS A 251 -4.67 -4.35 -16.47
CA LYS A 251 -5.73 -3.35 -16.31
C LYS A 251 -6.17 -3.24 -14.85
N THR A 252 -6.42 -4.36 -14.20
CA THR A 252 -6.87 -4.41 -12.80
C THR A 252 -5.79 -3.93 -11.84
N ALA A 253 -4.53 -4.33 -12.06
CA ALA A 253 -3.41 -3.89 -11.25
C ALA A 253 -3.25 -2.35 -11.32
N ARG A 254 -3.27 -1.77 -12.51
CA ARG A 254 -3.22 -0.31 -12.72
C ARG A 254 -4.41 0.39 -12.06
N PHE A 255 -5.61 -0.20 -12.16
CA PHE A 255 -6.79 0.35 -11.51
C PHE A 255 -6.60 0.47 -10.00
N ILE A 256 -6.05 -0.54 -9.34
CA ILE A 256 -5.79 -0.52 -7.88
C ILE A 256 -4.84 0.63 -7.52
N GLY A 257 -3.73 0.80 -8.24
CA GLY A 257 -2.79 1.89 -8.00
C GLY A 257 -3.43 3.28 -8.18
N ASN A 258 -4.16 3.46 -9.28
CA ASN A 258 -4.86 4.71 -9.58
C ASN A 258 -5.91 5.04 -8.51
N SER A 259 -6.71 4.06 -8.09
CA SER A 259 -7.76 4.24 -7.08
C SER A 259 -7.15 4.64 -5.73
N PHE A 260 -6.06 3.99 -5.31
CA PHE A 260 -5.35 4.33 -4.09
C PHE A 260 -4.81 5.75 -4.10
N VAL A 261 -4.09 6.13 -5.16
CA VAL A 261 -3.50 7.47 -5.30
C VAL A 261 -4.58 8.55 -5.39
N ASN A 262 -5.66 8.30 -6.15
CA ASN A 262 -6.77 9.23 -6.29
C ASN A 262 -7.54 9.42 -4.98
N TYR A 263 -7.76 8.35 -4.21
CA TYR A 263 -8.38 8.47 -2.89
C TYR A 263 -7.56 9.39 -1.96
N GLY A 264 -6.26 9.20 -1.92
CA GLY A 264 -5.36 10.07 -1.17
C GLY A 264 -5.42 11.53 -1.63
N ARG A 265 -5.43 11.76 -2.95
CA ARG A 265 -5.56 13.09 -3.55
C ARG A 265 -6.85 13.80 -3.12
N LEU A 266 -7.97 13.07 -3.08
CA LEU A 266 -9.28 13.64 -2.77
C LEU A 266 -9.49 13.92 -1.27
N TYR A 267 -8.91 13.11 -0.38
CA TYR A 267 -9.34 13.08 1.01
C TYR A 267 -8.25 13.35 2.05
N SER A 268 -6.96 13.39 1.68
CA SER A 268 -5.89 13.64 2.65
C SER A 268 -5.78 15.11 3.07
N HIS A 269 -6.17 16.03 2.18
CA HIS A 269 -5.97 17.47 2.33
C HIS A 269 -4.51 17.88 2.59
N ASN A 270 -3.57 17.02 2.19
CA ASN A 270 -2.14 17.28 2.24
C ASN A 270 -1.65 17.62 0.84
N GLU A 271 -0.71 18.55 0.79
CA GLU A 271 -0.08 18.99 -0.44
C GLU A 271 1.39 19.25 -0.22
N MET A 272 2.20 18.93 -1.21
CA MET A 272 3.60 19.32 -1.25
C MET A 272 3.90 19.95 -2.59
N THR A 273 4.32 21.20 -2.58
CA THR A 273 4.72 21.93 -3.78
C THR A 273 6.04 21.39 -4.34
N ILE A 274 6.33 21.69 -5.62
CA ILE A 274 7.61 21.32 -6.24
C ILE A 274 8.78 21.98 -5.50
N GLU A 275 8.61 23.21 -5.00
CA GLU A 275 9.63 23.93 -4.24
C GLU A 275 9.87 23.27 -2.89
N GLU A 276 8.81 22.93 -2.14
CA GLU A 276 8.95 22.17 -0.91
C GLU A 276 9.61 20.80 -1.10
N LYS A 277 9.36 20.12 -2.21
CA LYS A 277 10.04 18.86 -2.55
C LYS A 277 11.54 19.09 -2.74
N LYS A 278 11.94 20.16 -3.45
CA LYS A 278 13.35 20.52 -3.63
C LYS A 278 14.02 20.87 -2.32
N ASP A 279 13.40 21.70 -1.48
CA ASP A 279 13.93 22.13 -0.20
C ASP A 279 14.04 20.98 0.82
N ASN A 280 13.17 20.00 0.73
CA ASN A 280 13.15 18.83 1.61
C ASN A 280 13.98 17.64 1.08
N LYS A 281 14.60 17.72 -0.11
CA LYS A 281 15.38 16.63 -0.72
C LYS A 281 16.52 16.13 0.18
N GLY A 282 17.12 17.01 0.98
CA GLY A 282 18.15 16.67 1.98
C GLY A 282 17.61 16.14 3.31
N LYS A 283 16.32 16.36 3.61
CA LYS A 283 15.68 15.96 4.87
C LYS A 283 14.95 14.62 4.75
N PHE A 284 14.37 14.35 3.58
CA PHE A 284 13.60 13.14 3.30
C PHE A 284 14.15 12.43 2.07
N ASN A 285 14.12 11.10 2.11
CA ASN A 285 14.56 10.27 1.00
C ASN A 285 13.44 10.19 -0.06
N PHE A 286 13.42 11.17 -0.98
CA PHE A 286 12.63 11.06 -2.20
C PHE A 286 13.33 10.12 -3.16
N ILE A 287 12.59 9.19 -3.73
CA ILE A 287 13.10 8.43 -4.88
C ILE A 287 12.95 9.31 -6.11
N ASP A 288 14.10 9.79 -6.60
CA ASP A 288 14.17 10.54 -7.86
C ASP A 288 14.25 9.55 -9.04
N PRO A 289 13.22 9.50 -9.90
CA PRO A 289 13.21 8.58 -11.03
C PRO A 289 14.33 8.85 -12.04
N TYR A 290 14.99 10.02 -11.95
CA TYR A 290 16.06 10.44 -12.86
C TYR A 290 17.45 10.45 -12.22
N GLY A 291 17.56 10.27 -10.89
CA GLY A 291 18.80 10.48 -10.14
C GLY A 291 19.44 9.24 -9.52
N GLU A 292 18.68 8.23 -9.21
CA GLU A 292 19.15 6.99 -8.61
C GLU A 292 18.74 5.79 -9.47
N PHE A 293 19.70 4.92 -9.80
CA PHE A 293 19.40 3.69 -10.53
C PHE A 293 19.24 2.54 -9.54
N PRO A 294 18.19 1.71 -9.69
CA PRO A 294 18.04 0.53 -8.87
C PRO A 294 19.15 -0.48 -9.16
N VAL A 295 19.62 -1.17 -8.14
CA VAL A 295 20.60 -2.28 -8.26
C VAL A 295 19.86 -3.60 -8.43
N HIS A 296 20.41 -4.49 -9.25
CA HIS A 296 19.84 -5.82 -9.42
C HIS A 296 20.31 -6.74 -8.29
N VAL A 297 19.36 -7.23 -7.48
CA VAL A 297 19.62 -8.13 -6.35
C VAL A 297 18.61 -9.28 -6.39
N TYR A 298 19.09 -10.50 -6.40
CA TYR A 298 18.27 -11.72 -6.40
C TYR A 298 17.16 -11.75 -7.47
N GLY A 299 17.48 -11.32 -8.69
CA GLY A 299 16.52 -11.33 -9.81
C GLY A 299 15.56 -10.13 -9.84
N ARG A 300 15.68 -9.17 -8.94
CA ARG A 300 14.86 -7.95 -8.89
C ARG A 300 15.69 -6.68 -8.84
N TYR A 301 15.18 -5.60 -9.42
CA TYR A 301 15.75 -4.28 -9.25
C TYR A 301 15.24 -3.64 -7.97
N GLN A 302 16.16 -3.08 -7.14
CA GLN A 302 15.86 -2.54 -5.83
C GLN A 302 16.63 -1.24 -5.58
N TYR A 303 16.00 -0.30 -4.86
CA TYR A 303 16.68 0.85 -4.28
C TYR A 303 17.19 0.45 -2.89
N LEU A 304 18.51 0.60 -2.69
CA LEU A 304 19.16 0.27 -1.42
C LEU A 304 19.52 1.54 -0.66
N PHE A 305 19.18 1.58 0.61
CA PHE A 305 19.42 2.68 1.52
C PHE A 305 20.33 2.23 2.66
N LYS A 306 21.27 3.09 3.04
CA LYS A 306 22.15 2.88 4.20
C LYS A 306 21.98 4.01 5.20
N LYS A 307 21.97 3.68 6.50
CA LYS A 307 22.03 4.66 7.56
C LYS A 307 23.39 5.33 7.50
N GLY A 308 23.43 6.65 7.34
CA GLY A 308 24.65 7.43 7.47
C GLY A 308 25.30 7.26 8.86
N ASN A 309 26.62 7.31 8.90
CA ASN A 309 27.38 7.24 10.17
C ASN A 309 27.16 8.49 11.02
#